data_52c7458bb16711ff0afc5a98e87c54ef
#
_entry.id   52c7458bb16711ff0afc5a98e87c54ef
#
_cell.length_a   1.000
_cell.length_b   1.000
_cell.length_c   1.000
_cell.angle_alpha   90.00
_cell.angle_beta   90.00
_cell.angle_gamma   90.00
#
_symmetry.space_group_name_H-M   'P 1'
#
loop_
_entity.id
_entity.type
_entity.pdbx_description
1 polymer ?
#
loop_
_entity_poly.entity_id
_entity_poly.type
_entity_poly.pdbx_seq_one_letter_code
_entity_poly.pdbx_strand_id
1 'polypeptide(L)'
;RTVMSYRAGYLAEERRAIEEQMSDGTLRGLVATSALELGVDVGDLDACVINGFPGTIASMWQQAGRAGRRNAPSVSVLVGGDDQLDRYLMRHPHEVFERQPEPSVINTANPYILGPHLACAAYELPLSYDDLRWWSDEELHDGIRDLVRDDRLRLRKRWRNGREEPFAHWCGCLLYTSDAADEVSW
;
A
#
# COMPACT_ATOMS: atom_id res chain seq x y z
N ARG A 1 -1.74 31.81 -4.45
CA ARG A 1 -2.69 31.22 -3.49
C ARG A 1 -1.88 30.61 -2.36
N THR A 2 -2.34 30.75 -1.12
CA THR A 2 -1.64 30.23 0.06
C THR A 2 -2.17 28.85 0.49
N VAL A 3 -3.33 28.43 -0.02
CA VAL A 3 -3.97 27.13 0.25
C VAL A 3 -4.52 26.56 -1.05
N MET A 4 -4.34 25.27 -1.27
CA MET A 4 -4.87 24.52 -2.41
C MET A 4 -5.54 23.23 -1.98
N SER A 5 -6.40 22.68 -2.83
CA SER A 5 -6.94 21.32 -2.70
C SER A 5 -5.95 20.30 -3.26
N TYR A 6 -5.96 19.10 -2.68
CA TYR A 6 -5.19 17.95 -3.14
C TYR A 6 -6.04 16.68 -3.10
N ARG A 7 -6.11 15.96 -4.21
CA ARG A 7 -6.90 14.73 -4.33
C ARG A 7 -6.31 13.76 -5.34
N ALA A 8 -6.60 12.49 -5.18
CA ALA A 8 -6.09 11.42 -6.05
C ALA A 8 -6.49 11.59 -7.54
N GLY A 9 -7.66 12.20 -7.82
CA GLY A 9 -8.13 12.43 -9.19
C GLY A 9 -7.43 13.56 -9.97
N TYR A 10 -6.40 14.20 -9.43
CA TYR A 10 -5.57 15.12 -10.19
C TYR A 10 -4.55 14.36 -11.05
N LEU A 11 -4.16 14.95 -12.17
CA LEU A 11 -3.08 14.40 -12.99
C LEU A 11 -1.77 14.31 -12.18
N ALA A 12 -0.93 13.36 -12.51
CA ALA A 12 0.33 13.15 -11.79
C ALA A 12 1.23 14.39 -11.80
N GLU A 13 1.24 15.12 -12.90
CA GLU A 13 1.99 16.39 -13.05
C GLU A 13 1.44 17.49 -12.13
N GLU A 14 0.12 17.63 -12.04
CA GLU A 14 -0.53 18.59 -11.15
C GLU A 14 -0.23 18.27 -9.68
N ARG A 15 -0.27 17.00 -9.30
CA ARG A 15 0.06 16.57 -7.93
C ARG A 15 1.51 16.92 -7.59
N ARG A 16 2.47 16.59 -8.45
CA ARG A 16 3.88 16.92 -8.26
C ARG A 16 4.12 18.42 -8.12
N ALA A 17 3.45 19.23 -8.94
CA ALA A 17 3.57 20.68 -8.86
C ALA A 17 3.04 21.26 -7.52
N ILE A 18 1.97 20.66 -6.96
CA ILE A 18 1.44 21.03 -5.65
C ILE A 18 2.40 20.59 -4.53
N GLU A 19 2.94 19.39 -4.62
CA GLU A 19 3.91 18.83 -3.66
C GLU A 19 5.19 19.69 -3.62
N GLU A 20 5.70 20.09 -4.77
CA GLU A 20 6.85 20.98 -4.90
C GLU A 20 6.60 22.34 -4.24
N GLN A 21 5.44 22.97 -4.54
CA GLN A 21 5.05 24.25 -3.94
C GLN A 21 4.86 24.16 -2.41
N MET A 22 4.46 23.00 -1.90
CA MET A 22 4.36 22.77 -0.47
C MET A 22 5.74 22.60 0.14
N SER A 23 6.64 21.89 -0.52
CA SER A 23 8.01 21.65 -0.05
C SER A 23 8.87 22.90 -0.06
N ASP A 24 8.71 23.79 -1.05
CA ASP A 24 9.46 25.05 -1.15
C ASP A 24 8.86 26.21 -0.30
N GLY A 25 7.69 25.96 0.34
CA GLY A 25 7.00 26.94 1.18
C GLY A 25 6.19 28.01 0.43
N THR A 26 6.10 27.94 -0.88
CA THR A 26 5.23 28.80 -1.70
C THR A 26 3.75 28.57 -1.33
N LEU A 27 3.40 27.33 -1.06
CA LEU A 27 2.11 26.93 -0.57
C LEU A 27 2.18 26.67 0.95
N ARG A 28 1.23 27.22 1.71
CA ARG A 28 1.22 27.15 3.17
C ARG A 28 0.20 26.17 3.74
N GLY A 29 -0.68 25.65 2.92
CA GLY A 29 -1.69 24.69 3.37
C GLY A 29 -2.31 23.92 2.24
N LEU A 30 -2.70 22.69 2.56
CA LEU A 30 -3.43 21.81 1.69
C LEU A 30 -4.74 21.37 2.34
N VAL A 31 -5.81 21.34 1.56
CA VAL A 31 -7.04 20.67 1.94
C VAL A 31 -7.10 19.38 1.12
N ALA A 32 -6.91 18.25 1.77
CA ALA A 32 -6.78 16.96 1.12
C ALA A 32 -7.85 15.97 1.55
N THR A 33 -8.12 15.01 0.68
CA THR A 33 -8.77 13.75 1.04
C THR A 33 -7.72 12.81 1.65
N SER A 34 -8.04 11.51 1.82
CA SER A 34 -7.06 10.48 2.21
C SER A 34 -5.86 10.33 1.23
N ALA A 35 -5.84 11.07 0.12
CA ALA A 35 -4.76 11.03 -0.86
C ALA A 35 -3.38 11.37 -0.31
N LEU A 36 -3.28 12.09 0.82
CA LEU A 36 -2.01 12.37 1.51
C LEU A 36 -1.64 11.33 2.58
N GLU A 37 -2.49 10.34 2.84
CA GLU A 37 -2.28 9.35 3.88
C GLU A 37 -1.06 8.47 3.60
N LEU A 38 -0.92 8.02 2.34
CA LEU A 38 0.12 7.07 1.91
C LEU A 38 0.94 7.60 0.72
N GLY A 39 2.24 7.33 0.76
CA GLY A 39 3.11 7.38 -0.41
C GLY A 39 3.46 8.76 -0.95
N VAL A 40 3.06 9.86 -0.29
CA VAL A 40 3.33 11.22 -0.76
C VAL A 40 4.31 11.93 0.17
N ASP A 41 5.32 12.57 -0.40
CA ASP A 41 6.25 13.41 0.32
C ASP A 41 5.90 14.90 0.09
N VAL A 42 5.09 15.44 1.00
CA VAL A 42 4.67 16.85 0.97
C VAL A 42 5.61 17.78 1.77
N GLY A 43 6.77 17.25 2.18
CA GLY A 43 7.72 17.97 3.00
C GLY A 43 7.36 18.01 4.49
N ASP A 44 7.97 18.92 5.22
CA ASP A 44 7.81 19.08 6.66
C ASP A 44 6.56 19.91 6.96
N LEU A 45 5.52 19.28 7.51
CA LEU A 45 4.31 19.99 7.94
C LEU A 45 4.40 20.34 9.44
N ASP A 46 4.07 21.58 9.79
CA ASP A 46 4.00 22.03 11.18
C ASP A 46 2.73 21.55 11.89
N ALA A 47 1.63 21.39 11.12
CA ALA A 47 0.35 21.00 11.65
C ALA A 47 -0.45 20.13 10.69
N CYS A 48 -1.23 19.20 11.26
CA CYS A 48 -2.23 18.40 10.56
C CYS A 48 -3.58 18.56 11.27
N VAL A 49 -4.64 18.86 10.52
CA VAL A 49 -6.01 18.88 11.04
C VAL A 49 -6.80 17.77 10.34
N ILE A 50 -7.27 16.81 11.12
CA ILE A 50 -8.06 15.68 10.65
C ILE A 50 -9.52 15.98 10.96
N ASN A 51 -10.35 16.09 9.93
CA ASN A 51 -11.77 16.43 10.07
C ASN A 51 -12.62 15.15 10.06
N GLY A 52 -13.07 14.74 11.24
CA GLY A 52 -13.71 13.45 11.51
C GLY A 52 -12.71 12.32 11.68
N PHE A 53 -13.10 11.28 12.40
CA PHE A 53 -12.28 10.09 12.56
C PHE A 53 -12.24 9.28 11.24
N PRO A 54 -11.07 8.91 10.73
CA PRO A 54 -10.94 8.30 9.40
C PRO A 54 -11.37 6.82 9.33
N GLY A 55 -12.01 6.31 10.38
CA GLY A 55 -12.55 4.95 10.43
C GLY A 55 -11.62 3.92 11.07
N THR A 56 -10.31 4.13 11.05
CA THR A 56 -9.33 3.26 11.72
C THR A 56 -8.28 4.06 12.48
N ILE A 57 -7.74 3.47 13.54
CA ILE A 57 -6.61 4.04 14.31
C ILE A 57 -5.36 4.13 13.43
N ALA A 58 -5.12 3.13 12.58
CA ALA A 58 -4.00 3.12 11.65
C ALA A 58 -4.04 4.32 10.70
N SER A 59 -5.18 4.58 10.06
CA SER A 59 -5.37 5.72 9.14
C SER A 59 -5.20 7.06 9.87
N MET A 60 -5.77 7.18 11.06
CA MET A 60 -5.60 8.39 11.86
C MET A 60 -4.12 8.69 12.16
N TRP A 61 -3.35 7.68 12.58
CA TRP A 61 -1.92 7.87 12.85
C TRP A 61 -1.10 8.11 11.58
N GLN A 62 -1.47 7.52 10.43
CA GLN A 62 -0.82 7.80 9.16
C GLN A 62 -1.05 9.25 8.69
N GLN A 63 -2.27 9.77 8.89
CA GLN A 63 -2.59 11.17 8.60
C GLN A 63 -1.90 12.12 9.59
N ALA A 64 -1.98 11.84 10.89
CA ALA A 64 -1.31 12.64 11.92
C ALA A 64 0.21 12.67 11.73
N GLY A 65 0.80 11.54 11.31
CA GLY A 65 2.23 11.40 11.04
C GLY A 65 2.73 12.16 9.80
N ARG A 66 1.86 12.88 9.09
CA ARG A 66 2.28 13.84 8.06
C ARG A 66 2.86 15.11 8.65
N ALA A 67 2.55 15.44 9.90
CA ALA A 67 3.16 16.53 10.65
C ALA A 67 4.33 16.01 11.50
N GLY A 68 5.38 16.83 11.68
CA GLY A 68 6.45 16.57 12.66
C GLY A 68 7.71 15.90 12.14
N ARG A 69 8.13 16.17 10.93
CA ARG A 69 9.42 15.73 10.41
C ARG A 69 10.58 16.61 10.94
N ARG A 70 11.81 16.05 10.99
CA ARG A 70 13.08 16.73 11.35
C ARG A 70 13.19 17.27 12.77
N ASN A 71 12.69 16.54 13.77
CA ASN A 71 12.83 16.90 15.19
C ASN A 71 12.22 18.27 15.58
N ALA A 72 11.32 18.81 14.77
CA ALA A 72 10.56 20.00 15.12
C ALA A 72 9.25 19.61 15.83
N PRO A 73 8.81 20.37 16.85
CA PRO A 73 7.51 20.16 17.44
C PRO A 73 6.41 20.42 16.40
N SER A 74 5.42 19.53 16.37
CA SER A 74 4.27 19.63 15.47
C SER A 74 2.98 19.41 16.23
N VAL A 75 1.87 19.80 15.64
CA VAL A 75 0.55 19.58 16.24
C VAL A 75 -0.35 18.82 15.25
N SER A 76 -1.01 17.77 15.76
CA SER A 76 -2.09 17.10 15.03
C SER A 76 -3.38 17.25 15.82
N VAL A 77 -4.44 17.70 15.15
CA VAL A 77 -5.73 17.97 15.77
C VAL A 77 -6.79 17.13 15.08
N LEU A 78 -7.46 16.26 15.86
CA LEU A 78 -8.66 15.56 15.42
C LEU A 78 -9.88 16.42 15.78
N VAL A 79 -10.64 16.81 14.78
CA VAL A 79 -11.91 17.54 14.93
C VAL A 79 -13.05 16.54 14.80
N GLY A 80 -13.67 16.18 15.92
CA GLY A 80 -14.79 15.24 15.92
C GLY A 80 -16.05 15.81 15.27
N GLY A 81 -16.71 15.00 14.48
CA GLY A 81 -18.01 15.28 13.90
C GLY A 81 -19.18 14.96 14.84
N ASP A 82 -20.38 14.96 14.28
CA ASP A 82 -21.62 14.70 15.03
C ASP A 82 -22.02 13.21 15.04
N ASP A 83 -21.28 12.34 14.39
CA ASP A 83 -21.53 10.91 14.38
C ASP A 83 -21.22 10.24 15.74
N GLN A 84 -21.73 9.02 15.93
CA GLN A 84 -21.64 8.33 17.21
C GLN A 84 -20.20 7.94 17.57
N LEU A 85 -19.37 7.57 16.59
CA LEU A 85 -18.00 7.13 16.80
C LEU A 85 -17.11 8.30 17.17
N ASP A 86 -17.22 9.41 16.46
CA ASP A 86 -16.49 10.63 16.77
C ASP A 86 -16.83 11.14 18.18
N ARG A 87 -18.13 11.18 18.52
CA ARG A 87 -18.57 11.57 19.87
C ARG A 87 -18.05 10.63 20.96
N TYR A 88 -17.97 9.33 20.68
CA TYR A 88 -17.39 8.37 21.61
C TYR A 88 -15.91 8.65 21.81
N LEU A 89 -15.12 8.79 20.75
CA LEU A 89 -13.70 9.05 20.80
C LEU A 89 -13.35 10.38 21.48
N MET A 90 -14.16 11.42 21.25
CA MET A 90 -13.98 12.71 21.93
C MET A 90 -14.20 12.60 23.45
N ARG A 91 -15.04 11.68 23.91
CA ARG A 91 -15.26 11.41 25.36
C ARG A 91 -14.25 10.44 25.94
N HIS A 92 -13.63 9.61 25.11
CA HIS A 92 -12.69 8.56 25.51
C HIS A 92 -11.38 8.69 24.69
N PRO A 93 -10.64 9.80 24.83
CA PRO A 93 -9.45 10.05 23.99
C PRO A 93 -8.34 9.01 24.20
N HIS A 94 -8.29 8.34 25.38
CA HIS A 94 -7.34 7.27 25.64
C HIS A 94 -7.46 6.11 24.64
N GLU A 95 -8.65 5.83 24.11
CA GLU A 95 -8.85 4.80 23.07
C GLU A 95 -8.02 5.07 21.82
N VAL A 96 -7.80 6.32 21.49
CA VAL A 96 -7.01 6.72 20.32
C VAL A 96 -5.50 6.52 20.56
N PHE A 97 -5.03 6.70 21.79
CA PHE A 97 -3.61 6.69 22.13
C PHE A 97 -3.13 5.33 22.66
N GLU A 98 -3.98 4.57 23.33
CA GLU A 98 -3.61 3.33 24.00
C GLU A 98 -3.97 2.09 23.18
N ARG A 99 -4.96 2.21 22.30
CA ARG A 99 -5.40 1.10 21.45
C ARG A 99 -4.38 0.81 20.34
N GLN A 100 -4.08 -0.44 20.15
CA GLN A 100 -3.26 -0.86 19.01
C GLN A 100 -4.02 -0.66 17.70
N PRO A 101 -3.30 -0.33 16.59
CA PRO A 101 -3.90 -0.32 15.26
C PRO A 101 -4.58 -1.64 14.93
N GLU A 102 -5.59 -1.57 14.09
CA GLU A 102 -6.36 -2.72 13.66
C GLU A 102 -5.44 -3.76 12.99
N PRO A 103 -5.55 -5.05 13.37
CA PRO A 103 -4.73 -6.09 12.77
C PRO A 103 -5.10 -6.28 11.29
N SER A 104 -4.09 -6.37 10.45
CA SER A 104 -4.31 -6.75 9.05
C SER A 104 -4.63 -8.24 8.97
N VAL A 105 -5.79 -8.57 8.42
CA VAL A 105 -6.17 -9.96 8.13
C VAL A 105 -5.77 -10.25 6.69
N ILE A 106 -4.77 -11.11 6.53
CA ILE A 106 -4.26 -11.53 5.22
C ILE A 106 -4.59 -13.02 5.04
N ASN A 107 -5.25 -13.35 3.94
CA ASN A 107 -5.43 -14.72 3.50
C ASN A 107 -4.42 -15.01 2.37
N THR A 108 -3.27 -15.55 2.73
CA THR A 108 -2.19 -15.88 1.79
C THR A 108 -2.55 -17.01 0.83
N ALA A 109 -3.48 -17.88 1.21
CA ALA A 109 -3.95 -19.00 0.40
C ALA A 109 -5.06 -18.59 -0.61
N ASN A 110 -5.50 -17.32 -0.59
CA ASN A 110 -6.50 -16.85 -1.55
C ASN A 110 -5.94 -16.94 -2.99
N PRO A 111 -6.52 -17.77 -3.89
CA PRO A 111 -5.99 -17.98 -5.24
C PRO A 111 -5.93 -16.70 -6.09
N TYR A 112 -6.83 -15.73 -5.84
CA TYR A 112 -6.82 -14.43 -6.52
C TYR A 112 -5.63 -13.54 -6.13
N ILE A 113 -5.00 -13.82 -4.99
CA ILE A 113 -3.80 -13.14 -4.51
C ILE A 113 -2.58 -14.00 -4.76
N LEU A 114 -2.65 -15.27 -4.42
CA LEU A 114 -1.52 -16.21 -4.53
C LEU A 114 -1.02 -16.34 -5.98
N GLY A 115 -1.92 -16.53 -6.95
CA GLY A 115 -1.55 -16.68 -8.36
C GLY A 115 -0.71 -15.48 -8.89
N PRO A 116 -1.20 -14.24 -8.79
CA PRO A 116 -0.41 -13.05 -9.16
C PRO A 116 0.92 -12.94 -8.40
N HIS A 117 0.98 -13.27 -7.11
CA HIS A 117 2.23 -13.25 -6.34
C HIS A 117 3.24 -14.30 -6.82
N LEU A 118 2.80 -15.52 -7.09
CA LEU A 118 3.66 -16.56 -7.68
C LEU A 118 4.15 -16.17 -9.08
N ALA A 119 3.32 -15.49 -9.87
CA ALA A 119 3.70 -14.97 -11.17
C ALA A 119 4.80 -13.90 -11.06
N CYS A 120 4.66 -12.94 -10.13
CA CYS A 120 5.69 -11.95 -9.85
C CYS A 120 6.99 -12.59 -9.34
N ALA A 121 6.90 -13.53 -8.41
CA ALA A 121 8.06 -14.26 -7.90
C ALA A 121 8.78 -15.02 -9.02
N ALA A 122 8.04 -15.71 -9.91
CA ALA A 122 8.60 -16.42 -11.04
C ALA A 122 9.25 -15.50 -12.10
N TYR A 123 8.82 -14.26 -12.17
CA TYR A 123 9.44 -13.25 -13.02
C TYR A 123 10.80 -12.80 -12.47
N GLU A 124 10.89 -12.59 -11.16
CA GLU A 124 12.13 -12.20 -10.50
C GLU A 124 13.14 -13.36 -10.47
N LEU A 125 12.70 -14.57 -10.10
CA LEU A 125 13.50 -15.77 -10.04
C LEU A 125 12.65 -17.02 -10.30
N PRO A 126 13.10 -17.99 -11.10
CA PRO A 126 12.34 -19.21 -11.36
C PRO A 126 11.96 -19.95 -10.07
N LEU A 127 10.67 -20.27 -9.92
CA LEU A 127 10.15 -21.00 -8.76
C LEU A 127 10.68 -22.43 -8.73
N SER A 128 11.03 -22.91 -7.55
CA SER A 128 11.60 -24.22 -7.31
C SER A 128 11.19 -24.77 -5.95
N TYR A 129 11.67 -25.95 -5.55
CA TYR A 129 11.46 -26.48 -4.20
C TYR A 129 12.06 -25.64 -3.08
N ASP A 130 13.00 -24.73 -3.38
CA ASP A 130 13.51 -23.78 -2.37
C ASP A 130 12.43 -22.81 -1.87
N ASP A 131 11.36 -22.64 -2.64
CA ASP A 131 10.25 -21.72 -2.33
C ASP A 131 9.22 -22.33 -1.37
N LEU A 132 9.33 -23.63 -1.05
CA LEU A 132 8.54 -24.26 0.02
C LEU A 132 8.78 -23.66 1.41
N ARG A 133 9.80 -22.83 1.56
CA ARG A 133 10.00 -22.00 2.77
C ARG A 133 8.98 -20.89 2.95
N TRP A 134 8.29 -20.49 1.86
CA TRP A 134 7.32 -19.37 1.85
C TRP A 134 5.88 -19.84 1.67
N TRP A 135 5.69 -20.91 0.90
CA TRP A 135 4.38 -21.49 0.57
C TRP A 135 4.34 -22.96 0.92
N SER A 136 3.18 -23.45 1.28
CA SER A 136 2.98 -24.90 1.43
C SER A 136 3.16 -25.61 0.09
N ASP A 137 3.40 -26.93 0.15
CA ASP A 137 3.56 -27.75 -1.04
C ASP A 137 2.32 -27.70 -1.95
N GLU A 138 1.14 -27.74 -1.34
CA GLU A 138 -0.15 -27.65 -2.04
C GLU A 138 -0.34 -26.28 -2.71
N GLU A 139 -0.13 -25.18 -2.00
CA GLU A 139 -0.26 -23.83 -2.53
C GLU A 139 0.68 -23.58 -3.70
N LEU A 140 1.95 -23.99 -3.56
CA LEU A 140 2.95 -23.80 -4.60
C LEU A 140 2.64 -24.64 -5.84
N HIS A 141 2.33 -25.92 -5.68
CA HIS A 141 2.02 -26.82 -6.80
C HIS A 141 0.76 -26.44 -7.53
N ASP A 142 -0.32 -26.14 -6.82
CA ASP A 142 -1.60 -25.77 -7.42
C ASP A 142 -1.49 -24.40 -8.11
N GLY A 143 -0.85 -23.44 -7.49
CA GLY A 143 -0.60 -22.13 -8.10
C GLY A 143 0.28 -22.20 -9.36
N ILE A 144 1.35 -23.00 -9.34
CA ILE A 144 2.17 -23.25 -10.54
C ILE A 144 1.36 -23.92 -11.63
N ARG A 145 0.55 -24.95 -11.29
CA ARG A 145 -0.30 -25.68 -12.25
C ARG A 145 -1.28 -24.73 -12.96
N ASP A 146 -1.93 -23.86 -12.20
CA ASP A 146 -2.88 -22.88 -12.75
C ASP A 146 -2.18 -21.88 -13.66
N LEU A 147 -1.02 -21.33 -13.25
CA LEU A 147 -0.24 -20.41 -14.07
C LEU A 147 0.36 -21.07 -15.33
N VAL A 148 0.67 -22.36 -15.29
CA VAL A 148 1.08 -23.13 -16.48
C VAL A 148 -0.09 -23.35 -17.43
N ARG A 149 -1.27 -23.67 -16.90
CA ARG A 149 -2.50 -23.78 -17.71
C ARG A 149 -2.85 -22.45 -18.41
N ASP A 150 -2.59 -21.34 -17.77
CA ASP A 150 -2.85 -19.99 -18.28
C ASP A 150 -1.68 -19.44 -19.15
N ASP A 151 -0.73 -20.30 -19.56
CA ASP A 151 0.46 -19.96 -20.36
C ASP A 151 1.35 -18.85 -19.78
N ARG A 152 1.27 -18.62 -18.47
CA ARG A 152 2.10 -17.63 -17.76
C ARG A 152 3.42 -18.20 -17.27
N LEU A 153 3.46 -19.49 -16.96
CA LEU A 153 4.66 -20.20 -16.55
C LEU A 153 4.96 -21.39 -17.47
N ARG A 154 6.22 -21.75 -17.58
CA ARG A 154 6.67 -23.00 -18.21
C ARG A 154 7.55 -23.79 -17.27
N LEU A 155 7.26 -25.08 -17.17
CA LEU A 155 8.09 -26.02 -16.43
C LEU A 155 9.32 -26.40 -17.26
N ARG A 156 10.47 -26.36 -16.60
CA ARG A 156 11.74 -26.85 -17.13
C ARG A 156 12.49 -27.63 -16.07
N LYS A 157 13.60 -28.27 -16.45
CA LYS A 157 14.49 -28.98 -15.56
C LYS A 157 15.88 -28.40 -15.66
N ARG A 158 16.57 -28.36 -14.53
CA ARG A 158 18.00 -27.95 -14.45
C ARG A 158 18.78 -28.98 -13.63
N TRP A 159 20.06 -29.09 -13.92
CA TRP A 159 20.99 -29.85 -13.08
C TRP A 159 21.49 -28.97 -11.95
N ARG A 160 21.26 -29.40 -10.70
CA ARG A 160 21.77 -28.74 -9.50
C ARG A 160 22.26 -29.81 -8.51
N ASN A 161 23.50 -29.67 -7.99
CA ASN A 161 24.07 -30.58 -7.02
C ASN A 161 24.03 -32.08 -7.46
N GLY A 162 24.22 -32.34 -8.76
CA GLY A 162 24.20 -33.71 -9.28
C GLY A 162 22.83 -34.37 -9.44
N ARG A 163 21.77 -33.58 -9.30
CA ARG A 163 20.36 -34.03 -9.48
C ARG A 163 19.63 -33.14 -10.47
N GLU A 164 18.66 -33.73 -11.17
CA GLU A 164 17.75 -33.01 -12.04
C GLU A 164 16.63 -32.46 -11.16
N GLU A 165 16.47 -31.12 -11.15
CA GLU A 165 15.44 -30.41 -10.40
C GLU A 165 14.46 -29.71 -11.35
N PRO A 166 13.15 -29.86 -11.17
CA PRO A 166 12.17 -29.07 -11.89
C PRO A 166 12.18 -27.63 -11.39
N PHE A 167 11.87 -26.68 -12.27
CA PHE A 167 11.62 -25.30 -11.94
C PHE A 167 10.57 -24.71 -12.89
N ALA A 168 9.83 -23.69 -12.41
CA ALA A 168 8.85 -22.96 -13.20
C ALA A 168 9.39 -21.54 -13.46
N HIS A 169 9.49 -21.17 -14.74
CA HIS A 169 9.93 -19.83 -15.11
C HIS A 169 8.81 -19.04 -15.80
N TRP A 170 8.85 -17.74 -15.65
CA TRP A 170 7.93 -16.82 -16.29
C TRP A 170 8.08 -16.84 -17.83
N CYS A 171 6.97 -16.84 -18.54
CA CYS A 171 6.94 -16.75 -20.00
C CYS A 171 5.90 -15.79 -20.55
N GLY A 172 5.11 -15.14 -19.68
CA GLY A 172 4.09 -14.17 -20.04
C GLY A 172 4.64 -12.75 -20.25
N CYS A 173 3.76 -11.80 -20.63
CA CYS A 173 4.09 -10.39 -20.68
C CYS A 173 3.63 -9.69 -19.38
N LEU A 174 4.54 -9.02 -18.67
CA LEU A 174 4.22 -8.27 -17.45
C LEU A 174 3.59 -6.91 -17.71
N LEU A 175 3.73 -6.38 -18.92
CA LEU A 175 3.15 -5.07 -19.29
C LEU A 175 1.63 -5.01 -19.08
N TYR A 176 0.95 -6.16 -19.12
CA TYR A 176 -0.50 -6.24 -18.90
C TYR A 176 -0.91 -6.18 -17.42
N THR A 177 0.02 -6.40 -16.47
CA THR A 177 -0.28 -6.34 -15.03
C THR A 177 0.04 -4.98 -14.41
N SER A 178 0.87 -4.15 -15.02
CA SER A 178 1.17 -2.80 -14.55
C SER A 178 0.09 -1.79 -14.95
N ASP A 179 -0.57 -1.96 -16.10
CA ASP A 179 -1.68 -1.10 -16.52
C ASP A 179 -2.95 -1.28 -15.67
N ALA A 180 -3.15 -2.46 -15.09
CA ALA A 180 -4.31 -2.71 -14.24
C ALA A 180 -4.24 -1.99 -12.87
N ALA A 181 -3.05 -1.58 -12.43
CA ALA A 181 -2.88 -0.82 -11.19
C ALA A 181 -3.12 0.68 -11.39
N ASP A 182 -2.93 1.19 -12.62
CA ASP A 182 -3.17 2.60 -12.97
C ASP A 182 -4.64 2.86 -13.39
N GLU A 183 -5.40 1.81 -13.74
CA GLU A 183 -6.80 1.93 -14.19
C GLU A 183 -7.84 1.83 -13.07
N VAL A 184 -7.47 1.56 -11.84
CA VAL A 184 -8.41 1.59 -10.71
C VAL A 184 -8.49 3.00 -10.13
N SER A 185 -8.98 3.91 -10.94
CA SER A 185 -9.53 5.18 -10.48
C SER A 185 -11.03 4.99 -10.26
N TRP A 186 -11.42 4.74 -9.01
CA TRP A 186 -12.80 4.86 -8.51
C TRP A 186 -12.85 5.81 -7.34
#